data_42ce8265d7dc14ccf81f8b513145ace4
#
_entry.id   42ce8265d7dc14ccf81f8b513145ace4
#
_cell.length_a   1.000
_cell.length_b   1.000
_cell.length_c   1.000
_cell.angle_alpha   90.00
_cell.angle_beta   90.00
_cell.angle_gamma   90.00
#
_symmetry.space_group_name_H-M   'P 1'
#
loop_
_entity.id
_entity.type
_entity.pdbx_description
1 polymer ?
#
loop_
_entity_poly.entity_id
_entity_poly.type
_entity_poly.pdbx_seq_one_letter_code
_entity_poly.pdbx_strand_id
1 'polypeptide(L)'
;PPSRFAQRMTAAVLVFACAFTMVHIGIGKFGQWYTDSDLVEQDTNALLLKNDLPEGDYRIDTYKIHDNIGMWLDKSCLQYFGSTAAPSILSFYPGLGVKRDVRSEPEIANYALRGLLSVEYLITTPEKRESFEDEADAGWTYLADVDGYALYHNDNYVPMGFTYDYYVTEATYQTSIKTLRSNLLMRALVFSDEDAAVYGKYLAELPTEKQSELTYDAYVQDCNDRRAQACSMFQMNNAGFHAEITLENANLVFFSVPYDDGFTAYVN
;
A
#
# COMPACT_ATOMS: atom_id res chain seq x y z
N PRO A 1 -21.54 -58.32 -16.03
CA PRO A 1 -22.36 -57.14 -15.80
C PRO A 1 -22.59 -56.99 -14.31
N PRO A 2 -22.58 -55.74 -13.75
CA PRO A 2 -22.80 -55.54 -12.32
C PRO A 2 -24.20 -56.08 -11.92
N SER A 3 -24.27 -56.61 -10.70
CA SER A 3 -25.54 -57.15 -10.19
C SER A 3 -26.61 -56.04 -10.14
N ARG A 4 -27.90 -56.42 -10.27
CA ARG A 4 -29.02 -55.45 -10.14
C ARG A 4 -29.00 -54.70 -8.83
N PHE A 5 -28.45 -55.31 -7.79
CA PHE A 5 -28.23 -54.66 -6.49
C PHE A 5 -27.19 -53.53 -6.60
N ALA A 6 -26.02 -53.79 -7.20
CA ALA A 6 -24.97 -52.79 -7.41
C ALA A 6 -25.46 -51.61 -8.25
N GLN A 7 -26.24 -51.85 -9.29
CA GLN A 7 -26.83 -50.77 -10.11
C GLN A 7 -27.78 -49.92 -9.33
N ARG A 8 -28.65 -50.51 -8.48
CA ARG A 8 -29.58 -49.76 -7.61
C ARG A 8 -28.84 -48.94 -6.55
N MET A 9 -27.79 -49.52 -5.94
CA MET A 9 -26.96 -48.78 -4.97
C MET A 9 -26.23 -47.62 -5.62
N THR A 10 -25.65 -47.79 -6.78
CA THR A 10 -24.99 -46.69 -7.52
C THR A 10 -26.00 -45.58 -7.84
N ALA A 11 -27.18 -45.94 -8.36
CA ALA A 11 -28.23 -44.96 -8.62
C ALA A 11 -28.66 -44.19 -7.37
N ALA A 12 -28.85 -44.87 -6.23
CA ALA A 12 -29.21 -44.26 -4.96
C ALA A 12 -28.12 -43.30 -4.46
N VAL A 13 -26.85 -43.69 -4.55
CA VAL A 13 -25.70 -42.82 -4.19
C VAL A 13 -25.63 -41.57 -5.08
N LEU A 14 -25.83 -41.72 -6.40
CA LEU A 14 -25.84 -40.59 -7.32
C LEU A 14 -27.00 -39.62 -7.03
N VAL A 15 -28.21 -40.16 -6.82
CA VAL A 15 -29.37 -39.30 -6.45
C VAL A 15 -29.12 -38.57 -5.15
N PHE A 16 -28.58 -39.27 -4.14
CA PHE A 16 -28.25 -38.64 -2.85
C PHE A 16 -27.17 -37.55 -3.02
N ALA A 17 -26.11 -37.84 -3.76
CA ALA A 17 -25.04 -36.85 -4.01
C ALA A 17 -25.58 -35.61 -4.73
N CYS A 18 -26.40 -35.81 -5.77
CA CYS A 18 -27.01 -34.68 -6.49
C CYS A 18 -27.94 -33.87 -5.57
N ALA A 19 -28.81 -34.53 -4.79
CA ALA A 19 -29.70 -33.85 -3.87
C ALA A 19 -28.93 -33.10 -2.78
N PHE A 20 -27.90 -33.74 -2.19
CA PHE A 20 -27.02 -33.11 -1.20
C PHE A 20 -26.33 -31.87 -1.79
N THR A 21 -25.76 -32.00 -3.00
CA THR A 21 -25.08 -30.87 -3.67
C THR A 21 -26.06 -29.73 -3.94
N MET A 22 -27.27 -30.01 -4.42
CA MET A 22 -28.29 -28.99 -4.66
C MET A 22 -28.71 -28.28 -3.38
N VAL A 23 -28.93 -29.03 -2.30
CA VAL A 23 -29.26 -28.45 -0.99
C VAL A 23 -28.10 -27.64 -0.45
N HIS A 24 -26.88 -28.15 -0.55
CA HIS A 24 -25.67 -27.44 -0.08
C HIS A 24 -25.44 -26.14 -0.85
N ILE A 25 -25.55 -26.18 -2.18
CA ILE A 25 -25.49 -24.99 -3.02
C ILE A 25 -26.64 -24.03 -2.69
N GLY A 26 -27.85 -24.55 -2.50
CA GLY A 26 -29.02 -23.73 -2.14
C GLY A 26 -28.81 -23.03 -0.80
N ILE A 27 -28.39 -23.77 0.24
CA ILE A 27 -28.09 -23.18 1.55
C ILE A 27 -26.92 -22.19 1.44
N GLY A 28 -25.85 -22.54 0.74
CA GLY A 28 -24.75 -21.66 0.44
C GLY A 28 -25.23 -20.40 -0.29
N LYS A 29 -26.16 -20.51 -1.24
CA LYS A 29 -26.76 -19.38 -1.98
C LYS A 29 -27.69 -18.52 -1.13
N PHE A 30 -28.44 -19.03 -0.22
CA PHE A 30 -29.32 -18.27 0.68
C PHE A 30 -28.70 -17.97 2.04
N GLY A 31 -27.51 -18.51 2.32
CA GLY A 31 -26.71 -18.20 3.50
C GLY A 31 -25.69 -17.10 3.22
N GLN A 32 -25.05 -16.61 4.26
CA GLN A 32 -24.05 -15.52 4.24
C GLN A 32 -22.75 -15.82 3.48
N TRP A 33 -22.68 -16.87 2.68
CA TRP A 33 -21.53 -17.23 1.86
C TRP A 33 -21.58 -16.60 0.47
N TYR A 34 -22.45 -15.63 0.30
CA TYR A 34 -22.61 -14.89 -0.93
C TYR A 34 -21.54 -13.85 -1.03
N THR A 35 -20.90 -13.89 -2.18
CA THR A 35 -20.30 -12.71 -2.76
C THR A 35 -21.39 -11.65 -2.73
N ASP A 36 -21.21 -10.66 -1.93
CA ASP A 36 -22.08 -9.53 -1.83
C ASP A 36 -22.26 -8.96 -3.26
N SER A 37 -23.47 -8.71 -3.69
CA SER A 37 -23.70 -8.07 -4.99
C SER A 37 -22.88 -6.79 -5.11
N ASP A 38 -22.68 -6.11 -3.98
CA ASP A 38 -21.91 -4.88 -3.87
C ASP A 38 -20.42 -5.10 -4.18
N LEU A 39 -19.83 -6.29 -3.86
CA LEU A 39 -18.45 -6.59 -4.25
C LEU A 39 -18.28 -6.73 -5.75
N VAL A 40 -19.22 -7.40 -6.42
CA VAL A 40 -19.19 -7.55 -7.89
C VAL A 40 -19.38 -6.19 -8.57
N GLU A 41 -20.23 -5.35 -8.02
CA GLU A 41 -20.40 -3.98 -8.50
C GLU A 41 -19.12 -3.16 -8.30
N GLN A 42 -18.52 -3.19 -7.13
CA GLN A 42 -17.24 -2.52 -6.85
C GLN A 42 -16.14 -2.99 -7.80
N ASP A 43 -15.97 -4.29 -8.02
CA ASP A 43 -14.98 -4.82 -8.95
C ASP A 43 -15.21 -4.33 -10.39
N THR A 44 -16.48 -4.31 -10.82
CA THR A 44 -16.85 -3.83 -12.15
C THR A 44 -16.57 -2.33 -12.31
N ASN A 45 -16.92 -1.55 -11.30
CA ASN A 45 -16.67 -0.12 -11.26
C ASN A 45 -15.17 0.20 -11.25
N ALA A 46 -14.36 -0.61 -10.54
CA ALA A 46 -12.91 -0.48 -10.56
C ALA A 46 -12.29 -0.71 -11.94
N LEU A 47 -12.82 -1.67 -12.71
CA LEU A 47 -12.40 -1.89 -14.09
C LEU A 47 -12.72 -0.71 -15.02
N LEU A 48 -13.77 0.04 -14.74
CA LEU A 48 -14.10 1.27 -15.47
C LEU A 48 -13.17 2.40 -15.03
N LEU A 49 -13.09 2.65 -13.73
CA LEU A 49 -12.22 3.68 -13.14
C LEU A 49 -10.77 3.56 -13.57
N LYS A 50 -10.25 2.33 -13.81
CA LYS A 50 -8.90 2.11 -14.33
C LYS A 50 -8.58 2.96 -15.56
N ASN A 51 -9.57 3.18 -16.43
CA ASN A 51 -9.35 3.93 -17.68
C ASN A 51 -9.36 5.46 -17.46
N ASP A 52 -9.91 5.91 -16.32
CA ASP A 52 -10.03 7.32 -15.98
C ASP A 52 -8.95 7.80 -14.99
N LEU A 53 -8.21 6.85 -14.40
CA LEU A 53 -7.05 7.19 -13.58
C LEU A 53 -5.89 7.69 -14.46
N PRO A 54 -5.16 8.73 -14.03
CA PRO A 54 -3.98 9.19 -14.74
C PRO A 54 -2.94 8.08 -14.94
N GLU A 55 -2.22 8.15 -16.05
CA GLU A 55 -1.07 7.28 -16.30
C GLU A 55 0.06 7.62 -15.31
N GLY A 56 0.86 6.62 -14.94
CA GLY A 56 2.04 6.78 -14.08
C GLY A 56 2.21 5.65 -13.09
N ASP A 57 3.43 5.55 -12.57
CA ASP A 57 3.83 4.58 -11.54
C ASP A 57 3.69 5.21 -10.14
N TYR A 58 2.48 5.28 -9.64
CA TYR A 58 2.12 5.71 -8.30
C TYR A 58 1.35 4.62 -7.58
N ARG A 59 1.21 4.74 -6.27
CA ARG A 59 0.31 3.89 -5.48
C ARG A 59 -1.02 4.58 -5.23
N ILE A 60 -2.01 3.75 -5.02
CA ILE A 60 -3.31 4.18 -4.50
C ILE A 60 -3.47 3.71 -3.06
N ASP A 61 -4.38 4.32 -2.35
CA ASP A 61 -4.93 3.79 -1.11
C ASP A 61 -6.46 3.69 -1.20
N THR A 62 -7.05 2.98 -0.27
CA THR A 62 -8.48 2.75 -0.23
C THR A 62 -9.01 3.01 1.18
N TYR A 63 -10.27 3.42 1.28
CA TYR A 63 -10.91 3.64 2.58
C TYR A 63 -12.22 2.87 2.67
N LYS A 64 -12.25 1.89 3.58
CA LYS A 64 -13.44 1.08 3.91
C LYS A 64 -14.14 0.44 2.69
N ILE A 65 -13.38 0.09 1.66
CA ILE A 65 -13.82 -0.76 0.55
C ILE A 65 -13.16 -2.13 0.65
N HIS A 66 -13.55 -3.07 -0.20
CA HIS A 66 -13.02 -4.43 -0.08
C HIS A 66 -11.53 -4.53 -0.44
N ASP A 67 -10.87 -5.54 0.09
CA ASP A 67 -9.44 -5.80 -0.13
C ASP A 67 -9.14 -6.06 -1.63
N ASN A 68 -7.91 -5.75 -2.03
CA ASN A 68 -7.36 -6.05 -3.36
C ASN A 68 -8.03 -5.33 -4.54
N ILE A 69 -8.82 -4.29 -4.31
CA ILE A 69 -9.40 -3.47 -5.39
C ILE A 69 -8.31 -2.92 -6.33
N GLY A 70 -7.10 -2.67 -5.82
CA GLY A 70 -5.95 -2.25 -6.60
C GLY A 70 -5.58 -3.21 -7.74
N MET A 71 -5.90 -4.52 -7.62
CA MET A 71 -5.67 -5.50 -8.68
C MET A 71 -6.55 -5.24 -9.91
N TRP A 72 -7.80 -4.79 -9.70
CA TRP A 72 -8.70 -4.41 -10.78
C TRP A 72 -8.30 -3.10 -11.43
N LEU A 73 -7.73 -2.18 -10.65
CA LEU A 73 -7.21 -0.90 -11.11
C LEU A 73 -5.83 -1.00 -11.78
N ASP A 74 -5.16 -2.17 -11.70
CA ASP A 74 -3.77 -2.35 -12.15
C ASP A 74 -2.81 -1.36 -11.47
N LYS A 75 -3.04 -1.09 -10.20
CA LYS A 75 -2.26 -0.17 -9.37
C LYS A 75 -1.81 -0.84 -8.08
N SER A 76 -0.60 -0.56 -7.66
CA SER A 76 -0.13 -0.94 -6.33
C SER A 76 -0.96 -0.22 -5.27
N CYS A 77 -1.41 -0.95 -4.24
CA CYS A 77 -2.26 -0.43 -3.18
C CYS A 77 -1.65 -0.69 -1.80
N LEU A 78 -1.85 0.24 -0.85
CA LEU A 78 -1.42 0.04 0.53
C LEU A 78 -2.26 -1.01 1.24
N GLN A 79 -3.56 -1.00 1.01
CA GLN A 79 -4.45 -2.04 1.52
C GLN A 79 -4.35 -3.28 0.63
N TYR A 80 -3.95 -4.39 1.24
CA TYR A 80 -3.70 -5.61 0.50
C TYR A 80 -4.01 -6.83 1.37
N PHE A 81 -4.75 -7.76 0.81
CA PHE A 81 -4.96 -9.09 1.37
C PHE A 81 -4.17 -10.13 0.56
N GLY A 82 -3.26 -10.81 1.21
CA GLY A 82 -2.48 -11.88 0.60
C GLY A 82 -1.60 -12.56 1.63
N SER A 83 -1.61 -13.88 1.65
CA SER A 83 -0.83 -14.70 2.59
C SER A 83 0.66 -14.72 2.28
N THR A 84 1.06 -14.31 1.07
CA THR A 84 2.46 -14.21 0.66
C THR A 84 2.87 -12.74 0.61
N ALA A 85 3.92 -12.39 1.35
CA ALA A 85 4.49 -11.04 1.37
C ALA A 85 6.00 -11.12 1.47
N ALA A 86 6.71 -10.11 0.94
CA ALA A 86 8.15 -9.99 1.09
C ALA A 86 8.52 -9.86 2.59
N PRO A 87 9.64 -10.48 3.04
CA PRO A 87 10.08 -10.39 4.43
C PRO A 87 10.25 -8.94 4.92
N SER A 88 10.68 -8.03 4.04
CA SER A 88 10.81 -6.60 4.33
C SER A 88 9.47 -5.95 4.71
N ILE A 89 8.37 -6.34 4.07
CA ILE A 89 7.02 -5.87 4.43
C ILE A 89 6.58 -6.38 5.80
N LEU A 90 6.91 -7.65 6.12
CA LEU A 90 6.56 -8.27 7.40
C LEU A 90 7.29 -7.65 8.60
N SER A 91 8.42 -6.98 8.38
CA SER A 91 9.13 -6.21 9.41
C SER A 91 8.75 -4.73 9.42
N PHE A 92 8.55 -4.12 8.25
CA PHE A 92 8.28 -2.70 8.09
C PHE A 92 6.98 -2.26 8.78
N TYR A 93 5.86 -2.86 8.43
CA TYR A 93 4.55 -2.46 8.97
C TYR A 93 4.45 -2.60 10.50
N PRO A 94 4.85 -3.73 11.13
CA PRO A 94 4.86 -3.84 12.59
C PRO A 94 5.83 -2.85 13.26
N GLY A 95 6.92 -2.49 12.59
CA GLY A 95 7.83 -1.44 13.02
C GLY A 95 7.15 -0.08 13.16
N LEU A 96 6.14 0.21 12.35
CA LEU A 96 5.31 1.42 12.37
C LEU A 96 4.05 1.31 13.24
N GLY A 97 3.85 0.17 13.91
CA GLY A 97 2.62 -0.08 14.68
C GLY A 97 1.44 -0.54 13.83
N VAL A 98 1.64 -0.76 12.53
CA VAL A 98 0.61 -1.29 11.63
C VAL A 98 0.61 -2.81 11.68
N LYS A 99 -0.55 -3.41 11.92
CA LYS A 99 -0.67 -4.87 11.88
C LYS A 99 -0.48 -5.37 10.45
N ARG A 100 0.38 -6.36 10.27
CA ARG A 100 0.54 -7.10 9.02
C ARG A 100 0.58 -8.60 9.31
N ASP A 101 -0.50 -9.26 8.98
CA ASP A 101 -0.59 -10.73 8.95
C ASP A 101 -0.90 -11.18 7.50
N VAL A 102 -2.11 -11.65 7.21
CA VAL A 102 -2.58 -11.94 5.84
C VAL A 102 -3.07 -10.69 5.10
N ARG A 103 -3.26 -9.58 5.81
CA ARG A 103 -3.66 -8.29 5.21
C ARG A 103 -2.91 -7.14 5.86
N SER A 104 -2.82 -6.03 5.14
CA SER A 104 -2.38 -4.74 5.66
C SER A 104 -3.49 -3.72 5.44
N GLU A 105 -3.79 -2.96 6.49
CA GLU A 105 -4.82 -1.92 6.47
C GLU A 105 -4.33 -0.79 7.39
N PRO A 106 -3.40 0.06 6.92
CA PRO A 106 -2.92 1.19 7.70
C PRO A 106 -4.05 2.18 7.97
N GLU A 107 -4.22 2.55 9.24
CA GLU A 107 -5.19 3.58 9.63
C GLU A 107 -4.95 4.87 8.84
N ILE A 108 -6.03 5.55 8.46
CA ILE A 108 -5.93 6.79 7.64
C ILE A 108 -5.19 7.90 8.40
N ALA A 109 -5.30 7.95 9.71
CA ALA A 109 -4.58 8.88 10.57
C ALA A 109 -3.04 8.72 10.53
N ASN A 110 -2.51 7.60 10.01
CA ASN A 110 -1.09 7.46 9.72
C ASN A 110 -0.75 8.11 8.36
N TYR A 111 -1.01 9.41 8.27
CA TYR A 111 -0.90 10.20 7.02
C TYR A 111 0.50 10.14 6.40
N ALA A 112 1.56 10.19 7.21
CA ALA A 112 2.93 10.26 6.70
C ALA A 112 3.36 8.99 5.94
N LEU A 113 2.70 7.85 6.21
CA LEU A 113 2.93 6.63 5.46
C LEU A 113 2.56 6.78 3.98
N ARG A 114 1.55 7.60 3.68
CA ARG A 114 1.08 7.83 2.29
C ARG A 114 2.10 8.60 1.47
N GLY A 115 2.69 9.65 2.03
CA GLY A 115 3.80 10.37 1.38
C GLY A 115 5.03 9.48 1.20
N LEU A 116 5.44 8.77 2.26
CA LEU A 116 6.60 7.86 2.25
C LEU A 116 6.47 6.74 1.19
N LEU A 117 5.28 6.21 1.00
CA LEU A 117 5.01 5.11 0.08
C LEU A 117 4.47 5.57 -1.28
N SER A 118 4.58 6.84 -1.61
CA SER A 118 4.21 7.40 -2.93
C SER A 118 2.75 7.10 -3.31
N VAL A 119 1.83 7.30 -2.37
CA VAL A 119 0.39 7.24 -2.62
C VAL A 119 -0.06 8.57 -3.19
N GLU A 120 -0.56 8.56 -4.41
CA GLU A 120 -1.06 9.75 -5.10
C GLU A 120 -2.56 9.90 -5.00
N TYR A 121 -3.31 8.80 -5.10
CA TYR A 121 -4.76 8.82 -5.04
C TYR A 121 -5.31 7.91 -3.94
N LEU A 122 -6.47 8.29 -3.43
CA LEU A 122 -7.28 7.45 -2.55
C LEU A 122 -8.69 7.35 -3.14
N ILE A 123 -9.25 6.15 -3.04
CA ILE A 123 -10.63 5.89 -3.44
C ILE A 123 -11.46 5.36 -2.28
N THR A 124 -12.71 5.78 -2.23
CA THR A 124 -13.74 5.25 -1.34
C THR A 124 -15.09 5.23 -2.06
N THR A 125 -16.12 4.67 -1.45
CA THR A 125 -17.48 4.82 -2.03
C THR A 125 -18.08 6.18 -1.66
N PRO A 126 -18.98 6.75 -2.49
CA PRO A 126 -19.62 8.03 -2.20
C PRO A 126 -20.30 8.10 -0.82
N GLU A 127 -20.87 6.96 -0.36
CA GLU A 127 -21.55 6.86 0.94
C GLU A 127 -20.58 6.97 2.13
N LYS A 128 -19.30 6.71 1.91
CA LYS A 128 -18.25 6.74 2.96
C LYS A 128 -17.42 8.01 2.95
N ARG A 129 -17.73 8.96 2.06
CA ARG A 129 -17.01 10.24 1.94
C ARG A 129 -16.96 11.00 3.25
N GLU A 130 -18.13 11.25 3.86
CA GLU A 130 -18.21 11.98 5.13
C GLU A 130 -17.35 11.31 6.22
N SER A 131 -17.44 9.99 6.35
CA SER A 131 -16.63 9.25 7.31
C SER A 131 -15.13 9.32 7.00
N PHE A 132 -14.74 9.37 5.73
CA PHE A 132 -13.35 9.56 5.34
C PHE A 132 -12.86 10.97 5.67
N GLU A 133 -13.63 11.99 5.31
CA GLU A 133 -13.30 13.40 5.55
C GLU A 133 -13.22 13.74 7.05
N ASP A 134 -14.00 13.04 7.87
CA ASP A 134 -13.96 13.18 9.35
C ASP A 134 -12.74 12.47 9.98
N GLU A 135 -12.30 11.34 9.42
CA GLU A 135 -11.21 10.53 9.97
C GLU A 135 -9.83 10.89 9.38
N ALA A 136 -9.81 11.45 8.17
CA ALA A 136 -8.57 11.84 7.50
C ALA A 136 -8.06 13.18 8.01
N ASP A 137 -6.75 13.25 8.26
CA ASP A 137 -6.10 14.54 8.46
C ASP A 137 -6.17 15.38 7.17
N ALA A 138 -5.77 16.65 7.25
CA ALA A 138 -5.67 17.52 6.09
C ALA A 138 -4.73 16.94 5.01
N GLY A 139 -4.82 17.45 3.79
CA GLY A 139 -3.93 17.06 2.69
C GLY A 139 -4.56 16.09 1.68
N TRP A 140 -5.88 16.04 1.64
CA TRP A 140 -6.63 15.33 0.61
C TRP A 140 -7.57 16.31 -0.11
N THR A 141 -7.42 16.37 -1.42
CA THR A 141 -8.32 17.15 -2.29
C THR A 141 -9.30 16.21 -2.98
N TYR A 142 -10.59 16.38 -2.72
CA TYR A 142 -11.64 15.69 -3.47
C TYR A 142 -11.62 16.13 -4.93
N LEU A 143 -11.61 15.17 -5.85
CA LEU A 143 -11.59 15.43 -7.28
C LEU A 143 -12.99 15.27 -7.90
N ALA A 144 -13.56 14.09 -7.80
CA ALA A 144 -14.85 13.76 -8.40
C ALA A 144 -15.40 12.43 -7.89
N ASP A 145 -16.69 12.19 -8.14
CA ASP A 145 -17.26 10.85 -8.14
C ASP A 145 -17.15 10.30 -9.57
N VAL A 146 -16.44 9.18 -9.73
CA VAL A 146 -16.17 8.53 -11.02
C VAL A 146 -16.42 7.03 -10.87
N ASP A 147 -17.24 6.46 -11.74
CA ASP A 147 -17.52 5.02 -11.81
C ASP A 147 -17.87 4.39 -10.46
N GLY A 148 -18.70 5.06 -9.66
CA GLY A 148 -19.14 4.58 -8.35
C GLY A 148 -18.13 4.77 -7.22
N TYR A 149 -17.01 5.46 -7.45
CA TYR A 149 -16.02 5.82 -6.44
C TYR A 149 -15.87 7.33 -6.28
N ALA A 150 -15.65 7.76 -5.05
CA ALA A 150 -15.15 9.09 -4.73
C ALA A 150 -13.62 9.06 -4.78
N LEU A 151 -13.05 9.88 -5.66
CA LEU A 151 -11.62 9.98 -5.91
C LEU A 151 -11.03 11.19 -5.20
N TYR A 152 -9.94 10.98 -4.48
CA TYR A 152 -9.17 12.01 -3.79
C TYR A 152 -7.71 12.01 -4.26
N HIS A 153 -7.13 13.20 -4.37
CA HIS A 153 -5.69 13.39 -4.58
C HIS A 153 -5.00 13.68 -3.26
N ASN A 154 -3.83 13.10 -3.05
CA ASN A 154 -2.97 13.38 -1.92
C ASN A 154 -2.11 14.62 -2.19
N ASP A 155 -2.38 15.73 -1.53
CA ASP A 155 -1.65 17.00 -1.69
C ASP A 155 -0.17 16.88 -1.23
N ASN A 156 0.10 15.88 -0.38
CA ASN A 156 1.43 15.54 0.13
C ASN A 156 2.08 14.36 -0.63
N TYR A 157 1.61 14.05 -1.82
CA TYR A 157 2.22 13.04 -2.67
C TYR A 157 3.68 13.33 -2.94
N VAL A 158 4.53 12.32 -2.80
CA VAL A 158 5.95 12.35 -3.17
C VAL A 158 6.19 11.26 -4.21
N PRO A 159 6.74 11.60 -5.39
CA PRO A 159 7.05 10.62 -6.43
C PRO A 159 8.00 9.52 -5.93
N MET A 160 7.93 8.36 -6.56
CA MET A 160 8.82 7.25 -6.26
C MET A 160 10.28 7.59 -6.57
N GLY A 161 11.18 7.29 -5.63
CA GLY A 161 12.61 7.59 -5.74
C GLY A 161 12.93 9.04 -5.36
N PHE A 162 13.50 9.23 -4.17
CA PHE A 162 13.91 10.54 -3.69
C PHE A 162 15.12 10.43 -2.76
N THR A 163 15.77 11.56 -2.47
CA THR A 163 16.92 11.62 -1.58
C THR A 163 16.56 12.17 -0.21
N TYR A 164 17.46 12.01 0.74
CA TYR A 164 17.36 12.56 2.08
C TYR A 164 18.53 13.50 2.37
N ASP A 165 18.33 14.41 3.32
CA ASP A 165 19.39 15.26 3.88
C ASP A 165 19.93 14.68 5.20
N TYR A 166 19.12 13.84 5.86
CA TYR A 166 19.40 13.34 7.21
C TYR A 166 19.27 11.84 7.32
N TYR A 167 20.02 11.30 8.28
CA TYR A 167 19.81 9.94 8.82
C TYR A 167 19.63 9.99 10.34
N VAL A 168 19.04 8.95 10.90
CA VAL A 168 19.00 8.64 12.33
C VAL A 168 19.59 7.25 12.56
N THR A 169 20.11 7.01 13.76
CA THR A 169 20.56 5.66 14.12
C THR A 169 19.39 4.74 14.39
N GLU A 170 19.59 3.45 14.23
CA GLU A 170 18.59 2.44 14.60
C GLU A 170 18.16 2.58 16.06
N ALA A 171 19.07 2.91 16.98
CA ALA A 171 18.76 3.16 18.39
C ALA A 171 17.78 4.31 18.56
N THR A 172 17.97 5.42 17.86
CA THR A 172 17.04 6.57 17.85
C THR A 172 15.67 6.17 17.29
N TYR A 173 15.65 5.44 16.18
CA TYR A 173 14.40 4.93 15.60
C TYR A 173 13.64 4.01 16.56
N GLN A 174 14.32 3.08 17.23
CA GLN A 174 13.67 2.13 18.15
C GLN A 174 13.11 2.81 19.41
N THR A 175 13.69 3.90 19.85
CA THR A 175 13.21 4.67 21.02
C THR A 175 12.09 5.66 20.65
N SER A 176 11.87 5.94 19.37
CA SER A 176 10.82 6.84 18.90
C SER A 176 9.42 6.26 19.09
N ILE A 177 8.42 7.14 19.19
CA ILE A 177 7.00 6.75 19.33
C ILE A 177 6.55 6.05 18.03
N LYS A 178 6.06 4.81 18.15
CA LYS A 178 5.70 3.98 16.99
C LYS A 178 4.75 4.66 16.00
N THR A 179 3.72 5.36 16.49
CA THR A 179 2.73 6.04 15.66
C THR A 179 3.29 7.25 14.89
N LEU A 180 4.46 7.76 15.29
CA LEU A 180 5.15 8.87 14.63
C LEU A 180 6.37 8.39 13.81
N ARG A 181 6.63 7.11 13.75
CA ARG A 181 7.79 6.58 12.99
C ARG A 181 7.68 6.83 11.49
N SER A 182 6.47 6.85 10.92
CA SER A 182 6.28 7.20 9.52
C SER A 182 6.68 8.66 9.24
N ASN A 183 6.41 9.59 10.16
CA ASN A 183 6.88 10.98 10.09
C ASN A 183 8.42 11.04 10.15
N LEU A 184 9.03 10.28 11.07
CA LEU A 184 10.48 10.22 11.19
C LEU A 184 11.13 9.64 9.91
N LEU A 185 10.55 8.57 9.35
CA LEU A 185 11.03 7.96 8.10
C LEU A 185 10.84 8.86 6.87
N MET A 186 9.88 9.77 6.88
CA MET A 186 9.74 10.78 5.84
C MET A 186 10.85 11.83 5.91
N ARG A 187 11.39 12.09 7.10
CA ARG A 187 12.44 13.08 7.37
C ARG A 187 13.84 12.55 7.21
N ALA A 188 14.11 11.30 7.63
CA ALA A 188 15.45 10.73 7.71
C ALA A 188 15.49 9.24 7.38
N LEU A 189 16.59 8.78 6.79
CA LEU A 189 16.91 7.36 6.68
C LEU A 189 17.31 6.78 8.05
N VAL A 190 17.05 5.51 8.26
CA VAL A 190 17.55 4.78 9.44
C VAL A 190 18.79 4.02 9.05
N PHE A 191 19.88 4.24 9.79
CA PHE A 191 21.14 3.53 9.61
C PHE A 191 21.45 2.66 10.81
N SER A 192 21.95 1.46 10.54
CA SER A 192 22.73 0.70 11.51
C SER A 192 24.05 1.43 11.79
N ASP A 193 24.78 1.03 12.84
CA ASP A 193 26.12 1.58 13.10
C ASP A 193 27.07 1.31 11.93
N GLU A 194 26.93 0.16 11.27
CA GLU A 194 27.74 -0.23 10.11
C GLU A 194 27.40 0.65 8.89
N ASP A 195 26.12 0.88 8.63
CA ASP A 195 25.67 1.76 7.55
C ASP A 195 26.08 3.22 7.78
N ALA A 196 25.97 3.70 9.01
CA ALA A 196 26.40 5.05 9.37
C ALA A 196 27.91 5.26 9.13
N ALA A 197 28.72 4.25 9.42
CA ALA A 197 30.18 4.29 9.15
C ALA A 197 30.51 4.37 7.65
N VAL A 198 29.70 3.75 6.79
CA VAL A 198 29.93 3.69 5.34
C VAL A 198 29.26 4.87 4.62
N TYR A 199 28.01 5.14 4.94
CA TYR A 199 27.12 6.06 4.19
C TYR A 199 26.89 7.41 4.88
N GLY A 200 27.22 7.56 6.17
CA GLY A 200 27.04 8.81 6.93
C GLY A 200 27.78 10.03 6.33
N LYS A 201 28.76 9.79 5.45
CA LYS A 201 29.42 10.88 4.69
C LYS A 201 28.53 11.56 3.65
N TYR A 202 27.42 10.96 3.25
CA TYR A 202 26.47 11.50 2.28
C TYR A 202 25.32 12.26 2.92
N LEU A 203 25.04 12.01 4.19
CA LEU A 203 23.88 12.56 4.92
C LEU A 203 24.37 13.13 6.27
N ALA A 204 23.70 14.15 6.77
CA ALA A 204 23.93 14.63 8.12
C ALA A 204 23.13 13.80 9.14
N GLU A 205 23.65 13.63 10.35
CA GLU A 205 22.84 13.08 11.44
C GLU A 205 21.73 14.06 11.83
N LEU A 206 20.49 13.58 12.00
CA LEU A 206 19.35 14.43 12.31
C LEU A 206 19.52 15.09 13.68
N PRO A 207 19.53 16.43 13.77
CA PRO A 207 19.62 17.14 15.03
C PRO A 207 18.52 16.73 16.01
N THR A 208 18.84 16.63 17.30
CA THR A 208 17.93 16.17 18.36
C THR A 208 16.62 17.00 18.41
N GLU A 209 16.71 18.29 18.15
CA GLU A 209 15.55 19.19 18.13
C GLU A 209 14.56 18.76 17.03
N LYS A 210 15.07 18.39 15.87
CA LYS A 210 14.26 17.94 14.74
C LYS A 210 13.71 16.52 14.93
N GLN A 211 14.31 15.69 15.77
CA GLN A 211 13.82 14.33 16.07
C GLN A 211 12.48 14.35 16.82
N SER A 212 12.18 15.41 17.57
CA SER A 212 10.95 15.55 18.35
C SER A 212 9.87 16.39 17.66
N GLU A 213 10.21 17.13 16.61
CA GLU A 213 9.30 17.98 15.86
C GLU A 213 8.58 17.19 14.73
N LEU A 214 7.78 16.19 15.11
CA LEU A 214 7.07 15.31 14.18
C LEU A 214 5.59 15.73 14.06
N THR A 215 5.36 17.00 13.76
CA THR A 215 4.04 17.61 13.55
C THR A 215 3.57 17.41 12.10
N TYR A 216 2.28 17.69 11.83
CA TYR A 216 1.74 17.68 10.48
C TYR A 216 2.42 18.74 9.58
N ASP A 217 2.60 19.97 10.05
CA ASP A 217 3.27 21.02 9.27
C ASP A 217 4.72 20.62 8.90
N ALA A 218 5.43 20.01 9.83
CA ALA A 218 6.77 19.49 9.58
C ALA A 218 6.77 18.36 8.55
N TYR A 219 5.77 17.49 8.59
CA TYR A 219 5.57 16.46 7.56
C TYR A 219 5.30 17.06 6.18
N VAL A 220 4.45 18.09 6.08
CA VAL A 220 4.20 18.78 4.82
C VAL A 220 5.50 19.37 4.25
N GLN A 221 6.33 19.96 5.11
CA GLN A 221 7.64 20.47 4.68
C GLN A 221 8.57 19.34 4.23
N ASP A 222 8.64 18.23 4.97
CA ASP A 222 9.42 17.06 4.60
C ASP A 222 8.97 16.49 3.22
N CYS A 223 7.66 16.44 2.95
CA CYS A 223 7.13 16.04 1.64
C CYS A 223 7.58 16.99 0.52
N ASN A 224 7.55 18.31 0.76
CA ASN A 224 8.03 19.30 -0.20
C ASN A 224 9.53 19.13 -0.49
N ASP A 225 10.33 18.92 0.55
CA ASP A 225 11.77 18.72 0.43
C ASP A 225 12.08 17.43 -0.37
N ARG A 226 11.37 16.34 -0.08
CA ARG A 226 11.51 15.06 -0.84
C ARG A 226 11.06 15.22 -2.28
N ARG A 227 9.96 15.92 -2.52
CA ARG A 227 9.44 16.18 -3.89
C ARG A 227 10.43 16.99 -4.73
N ALA A 228 11.08 17.97 -4.13
CA ALA A 228 12.11 18.76 -4.82
C ALA A 228 13.35 17.96 -5.21
N GLN A 229 13.58 16.82 -4.57
CA GLN A 229 14.71 15.93 -4.76
C GLN A 229 14.28 14.54 -5.24
N ALA A 230 13.13 14.43 -5.87
CA ALA A 230 12.60 13.16 -6.38
C ALA A 230 13.10 12.86 -7.81
N CYS A 231 13.00 11.61 -8.21
CA CYS A 231 13.23 11.19 -9.58
C CYS A 231 12.32 11.94 -10.55
N SER A 232 12.88 12.36 -11.66
CA SER A 232 12.14 12.96 -12.78
C SER A 232 11.33 11.90 -13.55
N MET A 233 11.74 10.64 -13.46
CA MET A 233 11.06 9.50 -14.06
C MET A 233 11.25 8.27 -13.17
N PHE A 234 10.17 7.49 -13.03
CA PHE A 234 10.18 6.15 -12.44
C PHE A 234 9.26 5.26 -13.26
N GLN A 235 9.72 4.09 -13.65
CA GLN A 235 8.93 3.10 -14.37
C GLN A 235 9.23 1.70 -13.82
N MET A 236 8.19 0.97 -13.47
CA MET A 236 8.29 -0.39 -12.94
C MET A 236 7.66 -1.40 -13.90
N ASN A 237 8.27 -2.58 -13.98
CA ASN A 237 7.77 -3.71 -14.73
C ASN A 237 8.10 -5.04 -14.00
N ASN A 238 7.77 -6.16 -14.60
CA ASN A 238 8.00 -7.48 -14.00
C ASN A 238 9.47 -7.88 -13.83
N ALA A 239 10.41 -7.15 -14.46
CA ALA A 239 11.84 -7.42 -14.36
C ALA A 239 12.58 -6.50 -13.36
N GLY A 240 11.91 -5.44 -12.89
CA GLY A 240 12.49 -4.45 -11.98
C GLY A 240 11.95 -3.05 -12.25
N PHE A 241 12.76 -2.04 -11.98
CA PHE A 241 12.38 -0.66 -12.27
C PHE A 241 13.55 0.12 -12.87
N HIS A 242 13.22 1.17 -13.60
CA HIS A 242 14.12 2.18 -14.12
C HIS A 242 13.72 3.54 -13.54
N ALA A 243 14.73 4.33 -13.15
CA ALA A 243 14.49 5.65 -12.58
C ALA A 243 15.57 6.64 -13.07
N GLU A 244 15.19 7.89 -13.23
CA GLU A 244 16.09 8.98 -13.57
C GLU A 244 16.05 10.06 -12.49
N ILE A 245 17.23 10.43 -11.98
CA ILE A 245 17.38 11.49 -10.98
C ILE A 245 18.61 12.33 -11.32
N THR A 246 18.51 13.63 -11.11
CA THR A 246 19.65 14.54 -11.23
C THR A 246 20.07 14.98 -9.85
N LEU A 247 21.31 14.71 -9.48
CA LEU A 247 21.86 15.05 -8.17
C LEU A 247 22.97 16.09 -8.34
N GLU A 248 22.92 17.17 -7.57
CA GLU A 248 24.03 18.16 -7.52
C GLU A 248 25.25 17.59 -6.78
N ASN A 249 25.00 16.77 -5.75
CA ASN A 249 26.02 16.10 -4.97
C ASN A 249 25.70 14.62 -4.85
N ALA A 250 26.72 13.81 -4.59
CA ALA A 250 26.52 12.38 -4.33
C ALA A 250 25.63 12.17 -3.10
N ASN A 251 24.57 11.38 -3.27
CA ASN A 251 23.60 11.08 -2.24
C ASN A 251 23.05 9.64 -2.40
N LEU A 252 22.23 9.21 -1.45
CA LEU A 252 21.51 7.95 -1.48
C LEU A 252 20.11 8.21 -2.00
N VAL A 253 19.64 7.38 -2.93
CA VAL A 253 18.27 7.45 -3.45
C VAL A 253 17.45 6.34 -2.79
N PHE A 254 16.38 6.72 -2.14
CA PHE A 254 15.44 5.81 -1.51
C PHE A 254 14.31 5.45 -2.48
N PHE A 255 14.04 4.17 -2.61
CA PHE A 255 12.87 3.66 -3.33
C PHE A 255 11.99 2.88 -2.34
N SER A 256 10.73 3.25 -2.21
CA SER A 256 9.77 2.53 -1.36
C SER A 256 9.32 1.20 -2.00
N VAL A 257 10.27 0.43 -2.53
CA VAL A 257 10.06 -0.90 -3.10
C VAL A 257 10.50 -1.94 -2.06
N PRO A 258 9.72 -3.02 -1.84
CA PRO A 258 10.15 -4.09 -0.94
C PRO A 258 11.51 -4.66 -1.34
N TYR A 259 12.44 -4.72 -0.41
CA TYR A 259 13.76 -5.28 -0.66
C TYR A 259 13.69 -6.79 -0.94
N ASP A 260 14.49 -7.23 -1.90
CA ASP A 260 14.72 -8.63 -2.24
C ASP A 260 16.20 -8.81 -2.59
N ASP A 261 16.82 -9.92 -2.10
CA ASP A 261 18.23 -10.24 -2.33
C ASP A 261 18.57 -10.47 -3.83
N GLY A 262 17.57 -10.68 -4.66
CA GLY A 262 17.71 -10.82 -6.12
C GLY A 262 17.91 -9.50 -6.87
N PHE A 263 17.71 -8.35 -6.23
CA PHE A 263 17.96 -7.07 -6.90
C PHE A 263 19.43 -6.82 -7.19
N THR A 264 19.68 -6.35 -8.40
CA THR A 264 21.01 -5.84 -8.81
C THR A 264 20.81 -4.43 -9.38
N ALA A 265 21.51 -3.44 -8.82
CA ALA A 265 21.45 -2.07 -9.27
C ALA A 265 22.54 -1.78 -10.31
N TYR A 266 22.16 -1.04 -11.35
CA TYR A 266 23.04 -0.51 -12.38
C TYR A 266 22.90 1.00 -12.41
N VAL A 267 24.02 1.72 -12.47
CA VAL A 267 24.07 3.18 -12.59
C VAL A 267 24.83 3.52 -13.87
N ASN A 268 24.26 4.35 -14.71
CA ASN A 268 24.86 4.81 -15.97
C ASN A 268 25.67 6.08 -15.75
#